data_b840e9433c548cf5988f65147b8bf352
#
_entry.id   b840e9433c548cf5988f65147b8bf352
#
_cell.length_a   1.000
_cell.length_b   1.000
_cell.length_c   1.000
_cell.angle_alpha   90.00
_cell.angle_beta   90.00
_cell.angle_gamma   90.00
#
_symmetry.space_group_name_H-M   'P 1'
#
loop_
_entity.id
_entity.type
_entity.pdbx_description
1 polymer ?
#
loop_
_entity_poly.entity_id
_entity_poly.type
_entity_poly.pdbx_seq_one_letter_code
_entity_poly.pdbx_strand_id
1 'polypeptide(L)'
;EAGKWGEKIGLDVFFGYEAGYQGTEFLVYGITLEWLIAHPEIENATIEEQYEWIHEAGGMVIHAHPFREEPYIPEIRLFPEYVDGVEGINATHSSPKSRSHNNPDFDKKAIAYATKYHLPMTAGSDIHNTALFGGGVAFRRKLKDIHDYCDAIRGGEDYILTNGENWYTKEGKQLY
;
A
#
# COMPACT_ATOMS: atom_id res chain seq x y z
N GLU A 1 11.43 -5.41 -15.98
CA GLU A 1 12.45 -6.44 -15.62
C GLU A 1 11.97 -7.37 -14.49
N ALA A 2 11.30 -6.86 -13.45
CA ALA A 2 10.82 -7.67 -12.33
C ALA A 2 9.95 -8.87 -12.77
N GLY A 3 9.01 -8.67 -13.72
CA GLY A 3 8.18 -9.76 -14.27
C GLY A 3 9.00 -10.90 -14.87
N LYS A 4 10.04 -10.58 -15.66
CA LYS A 4 10.93 -11.60 -16.25
C LYS A 4 11.71 -12.41 -15.20
N TRP A 5 12.07 -11.79 -14.08
CA TRP A 5 12.70 -12.50 -12.96
C TRP A 5 11.68 -13.33 -12.18
N GLY A 6 10.48 -12.79 -11.98
CA GLY A 6 9.37 -13.53 -11.35
C GLY A 6 9.09 -14.85 -12.07
N GLU A 7 8.92 -14.80 -13.40
CA GLU A 7 8.73 -15.98 -14.23
C GLU A 7 9.83 -17.05 -14.02
N LYS A 8 11.10 -16.63 -13.93
CA LYS A 8 12.24 -17.55 -13.75
C LYS A 8 12.24 -18.26 -12.41
N ILE A 9 11.68 -17.65 -11.37
CA ILE A 9 11.68 -18.20 -10.00
C ILE A 9 10.29 -18.63 -9.53
N GLY A 10 9.28 -18.57 -10.42
CA GLY A 10 7.91 -19.01 -10.15
C GLY A 10 7.11 -18.08 -9.26
N LEU A 11 7.41 -16.79 -9.30
CA LEU A 11 6.63 -15.74 -8.63
C LEU A 11 5.81 -14.92 -9.62
N ASP A 12 4.55 -14.70 -9.32
CA ASP A 12 3.73 -13.74 -10.04
C ASP A 12 4.14 -12.32 -9.62
N VAL A 13 4.32 -11.44 -10.60
CA VAL A 13 4.68 -10.03 -10.38
C VAL A 13 3.61 -9.16 -10.98
N PHE A 14 2.94 -8.39 -10.13
CA PHE A 14 1.90 -7.46 -10.53
C PHE A 14 2.44 -6.03 -10.54
N PHE A 15 1.92 -5.22 -11.46
CA PHE A 15 2.29 -3.82 -11.56
C PHE A 15 1.48 -2.98 -10.55
N GLY A 16 2.15 -2.01 -9.96
CA GLY A 16 1.61 -0.92 -9.18
C GLY A 16 2.61 0.23 -9.18
N TYR A 17 2.21 1.40 -8.73
CA TYR A 17 3.14 2.51 -8.54
C TYR A 17 2.80 3.29 -7.28
N GLU A 18 3.78 3.99 -6.74
CA GLU A 18 3.63 4.91 -5.64
C GLU A 18 3.51 6.34 -6.20
N ALA A 19 2.36 6.94 -5.99
CA ALA A 19 2.05 8.30 -6.43
C ALA A 19 2.35 9.29 -5.31
N GLY A 20 3.08 10.37 -5.62
CA GLY A 20 3.33 11.47 -4.69
C GLY A 20 2.32 12.61 -4.90
N TYR A 21 1.78 13.14 -3.81
CA TYR A 21 0.93 14.33 -3.81
C TYR A 21 1.34 15.28 -2.69
N GLN A 22 2.19 16.25 -3.02
CA GLN A 22 2.64 17.30 -2.08
C GLN A 22 3.17 16.73 -0.74
N GLY A 23 3.96 15.66 -0.79
CA GLY A 23 4.54 14.99 0.38
C GLY A 23 3.65 13.92 1.02
N THR A 24 2.44 13.67 0.51
CA THR A 24 1.63 12.51 0.82
C THR A 24 1.80 11.48 -0.28
N GLU A 25 1.83 10.20 0.06
CA GLU A 25 2.11 9.12 -0.90
C GLU A 25 0.95 8.11 -0.93
N PHE A 26 0.70 7.56 -2.11
CA PHE A 26 -0.40 6.62 -2.37
C PHE A 26 0.10 5.44 -3.19
N LEU A 27 -0.28 4.23 -2.79
CA LEU A 27 -0.04 3.03 -3.59
C LEU A 27 -1.22 2.83 -4.54
N VAL A 28 -0.95 2.81 -5.83
CA VAL A 28 -1.95 2.65 -6.87
C VAL A 28 -1.78 1.29 -7.54
N TYR A 29 -2.88 0.54 -7.58
CA TYR A 29 -2.96 -0.79 -8.16
C TYR A 29 -4.07 -0.88 -9.21
N GLY A 30 -3.98 -1.87 -10.13
CA GLY A 30 -5.04 -2.16 -11.09
C GLY A 30 -5.06 -1.29 -12.33
N ILE A 31 -4.11 -0.35 -12.48
CA ILE A 31 -3.87 0.37 -13.74
C ILE A 31 -2.59 -0.15 -14.40
N THR A 32 -2.37 0.17 -15.68
CA THR A 32 -1.20 -0.29 -16.43
C THR A 32 -0.17 0.82 -16.63
N LEU A 33 1.06 0.43 -16.95
CA LEU A 33 2.10 1.39 -17.32
C LEU A 33 1.70 2.20 -18.57
N GLU A 34 1.04 1.55 -19.52
CA GLU A 34 0.55 2.20 -20.74
C GLU A 34 -0.50 3.26 -20.41
N TRP A 35 -1.37 2.98 -19.44
CA TRP A 35 -2.35 3.96 -18.97
C TRP A 35 -1.65 5.18 -18.36
N LEU A 36 -0.65 4.98 -17.49
CA LEU A 36 0.13 6.09 -16.89
C LEU A 36 0.84 6.94 -17.95
N ILE A 37 1.44 6.29 -18.96
CA ILE A 37 2.11 7.00 -20.06
C ILE A 37 1.10 7.83 -20.89
N ALA A 38 -0.13 7.34 -21.02
CA ALA A 38 -1.19 8.03 -21.77
C ALA A 38 -1.84 9.18 -20.99
N HIS A 39 -1.67 9.23 -19.65
CA HIS A 39 -2.29 10.23 -18.76
C HIS A 39 -1.25 10.97 -17.92
N PRO A 40 -0.25 11.65 -18.54
CA PRO A 40 0.80 12.35 -17.81
C PRO A 40 0.25 13.52 -16.95
N GLU A 41 -0.93 14.01 -17.25
CA GLU A 41 -1.63 15.05 -16.51
C GLU A 41 -1.95 14.67 -15.06
N ILE A 42 -1.96 13.37 -14.73
CA ILE A 42 -2.24 12.87 -13.38
C ILE A 42 -1.25 13.43 -12.32
N GLU A 43 -0.01 13.72 -12.72
CA GLU A 43 1.00 14.28 -11.82
C GLU A 43 0.61 15.66 -11.27
N ASN A 44 -0.22 16.40 -12.00
CA ASN A 44 -0.64 17.76 -11.65
C ASN A 44 -2.11 17.83 -11.22
N ALA A 45 -2.82 16.72 -11.22
CA ALA A 45 -4.21 16.65 -10.82
C ALA A 45 -4.37 16.79 -9.29
N THR A 46 -5.53 17.24 -8.85
CA THR A 46 -5.91 17.19 -7.44
C THR A 46 -6.03 15.74 -6.96
N ILE A 47 -6.00 15.51 -5.65
CA ILE A 47 -6.18 14.15 -5.12
C ILE A 47 -7.54 13.55 -5.49
N GLU A 48 -8.58 14.38 -5.55
CA GLU A 48 -9.93 13.99 -5.98
C GLU A 48 -9.92 13.53 -7.45
N GLU A 49 -9.35 14.34 -8.35
CA GLU A 49 -9.23 13.99 -9.77
C GLU A 49 -8.38 12.73 -9.99
N GLN A 50 -7.25 12.59 -9.27
CA GLN A 50 -6.42 11.38 -9.35
C GLN A 50 -7.23 10.15 -8.94
N TYR A 51 -7.97 10.23 -7.82
CA TYR A 51 -8.80 9.14 -7.32
C TYR A 51 -9.89 8.76 -8.32
N GLU A 52 -10.62 9.73 -8.87
CA GLU A 52 -11.66 9.50 -9.86
C GLU A 52 -11.10 8.83 -11.13
N TRP A 53 -10.02 9.35 -11.70
CA TRP A 53 -9.42 8.79 -12.93
C TRP A 53 -8.87 7.38 -12.74
N ILE A 54 -8.25 7.11 -11.58
CA ILE A 54 -7.78 5.76 -11.24
C ILE A 54 -8.96 4.81 -11.10
N HIS A 55 -10.05 5.23 -10.48
CA HIS A 55 -11.27 4.43 -10.34
C HIS A 55 -11.96 4.19 -11.68
N GLU A 56 -12.07 5.18 -12.54
CA GLU A 56 -12.60 5.03 -13.91
C GLU A 56 -11.78 4.02 -14.72
N ALA A 57 -10.47 3.96 -14.48
CA ALA A 57 -9.58 2.96 -15.09
C ALA A 57 -9.66 1.57 -14.43
N GLY A 58 -10.47 1.38 -13.39
CA GLY A 58 -10.60 0.12 -12.64
C GLY A 58 -9.53 -0.08 -11.57
N GLY A 59 -8.76 0.95 -11.24
CA GLY A 59 -7.70 0.91 -10.25
C GLY A 59 -8.18 1.05 -8.80
N MET A 60 -7.24 0.95 -7.87
CA MET A 60 -7.41 1.06 -6.42
C MET A 60 -6.33 1.98 -5.86
N VAL A 61 -6.70 2.83 -4.89
CA VAL A 61 -5.81 3.78 -4.23
C VAL A 61 -5.70 3.43 -2.74
N ILE A 62 -4.48 3.19 -2.26
CA ILE A 62 -4.17 2.94 -0.85
C ILE A 62 -3.32 4.08 -0.31
N HIS A 63 -3.71 4.68 0.83
CA HIS A 63 -2.90 5.68 1.51
C HIS A 63 -1.64 5.01 2.08
N ALA A 64 -0.50 5.31 1.48
CA ALA A 64 0.79 4.77 1.91
C ALA A 64 1.24 5.44 3.20
N HIS A 65 1.72 4.66 4.17
CA HIS A 65 2.34 5.12 5.43
C HIS A 65 1.90 6.52 5.91
N PRO A 66 0.58 6.78 6.13
CA PRO A 66 -0.03 8.12 6.22
C PRO A 66 0.46 8.97 7.40
N PHE A 67 1.18 8.38 8.36
CA PHE A 67 1.69 9.07 9.54
C PHE A 67 3.22 9.09 9.63
N ARG A 68 3.91 8.77 8.53
CA ARG A 68 5.37 8.91 8.47
C ARG A 68 5.75 10.38 8.62
N GLU A 69 6.67 10.65 9.52
CA GLU A 69 7.23 11.98 9.76
C GLU A 69 8.68 12.01 9.29
N GLU A 70 8.97 12.80 8.27
CA GLU A 70 10.30 12.95 7.68
C GLU A 70 10.53 14.41 7.25
N PRO A 71 11.78 14.88 7.15
CA PRO A 71 12.08 16.26 6.80
C PRO A 71 11.53 16.72 5.44
N TYR A 72 11.25 15.78 4.54
CA TYR A 72 10.66 16.07 3.23
C TYR A 72 9.13 16.03 3.23
N ILE A 73 8.49 15.61 4.33
CA ILE A 73 7.04 15.61 4.52
C ILE A 73 6.66 16.87 5.28
N PRO A 74 6.10 17.89 4.64
CA PRO A 74 5.86 19.20 5.27
C PRO A 74 4.78 19.15 6.35
N GLU A 75 3.80 18.27 6.18
CA GLU A 75 2.69 18.07 7.12
C GLU A 75 2.00 16.71 6.88
N ILE A 76 1.40 16.16 7.92
CA ILE A 76 0.53 14.98 7.80
C ILE A 76 -0.83 15.41 7.28
N ARG A 77 -1.22 14.89 6.12
CA ARG A 77 -2.51 15.13 5.48
C ARG A 77 -3.24 13.81 5.24
N LEU A 78 -4.51 13.77 5.58
CA LEU A 78 -5.33 12.58 5.51
C LEU A 78 -6.48 12.79 4.52
N PHE A 79 -6.70 11.80 3.68
CA PHE A 79 -7.69 11.83 2.59
C PHE A 79 -8.62 10.62 2.64
N PRO A 80 -9.42 10.44 3.72
CA PRO A 80 -10.23 9.24 3.88
C PRO A 80 -11.33 9.08 2.82
N GLU A 81 -11.69 10.16 2.13
CA GLU A 81 -12.72 10.20 1.09
C GLU A 81 -12.17 9.84 -0.30
N TYR A 82 -10.84 9.88 -0.46
CA TYR A 82 -10.16 9.67 -1.75
C TYR A 82 -9.17 8.51 -1.71
N VAL A 83 -9.47 7.49 -0.89
CA VAL A 83 -8.71 6.23 -0.82
C VAL A 83 -9.62 5.04 -0.59
N ASP A 84 -9.24 3.89 -1.11
CA ASP A 84 -9.93 2.61 -0.90
C ASP A 84 -9.46 1.87 0.35
N GLY A 85 -8.31 2.27 0.90
CA GLY A 85 -7.73 1.63 2.06
C GLY A 85 -6.49 2.35 2.56
N VAL A 86 -5.85 1.78 3.55
CA VAL A 86 -4.69 2.36 4.24
C VAL A 86 -3.60 1.30 4.37
N GLU A 87 -2.35 1.65 4.13
CA GLU A 87 -1.22 0.84 4.57
C GLU A 87 -1.10 0.97 6.09
N GLY A 88 -1.74 0.03 6.79
CA GLY A 88 -1.79 0.02 8.26
C GLY A 88 -0.51 -0.52 8.90
N ILE A 89 0.23 -1.35 8.18
CA ILE A 89 1.49 -1.95 8.61
C ILE A 89 2.55 -1.74 7.52
N ASN A 90 3.62 -1.04 7.88
CA ASN A 90 4.78 -0.87 7.00
C ASN A 90 6.02 -1.47 7.69
N ALA A 91 6.74 -2.36 7.00
CA ALA A 91 7.88 -3.05 7.59
C ALA A 91 9.05 -2.12 7.93
N THR A 92 9.18 -0.97 7.26
CA THR A 92 10.22 0.02 7.64
C THR A 92 9.94 0.65 8.99
N HIS A 93 8.67 0.75 9.41
CA HIS A 93 8.28 1.32 10.70
C HIS A 93 8.45 0.34 11.86
N SER A 94 8.08 -0.93 11.67
CA SER A 94 7.83 -1.87 12.76
C SER A 94 8.66 -3.15 12.71
N SER A 95 9.41 -3.42 11.63
CA SER A 95 10.31 -4.57 11.60
C SER A 95 11.57 -4.28 12.41
N PRO A 96 12.01 -5.22 13.29
CA PRO A 96 13.29 -5.10 14.00
C PRO A 96 14.51 -5.06 13.07
N LYS A 97 14.36 -5.43 11.81
CA LYS A 97 15.41 -5.37 10.79
C LYS A 97 15.52 -4.00 10.13
N SER A 98 14.53 -3.14 10.30
CA SER A 98 14.51 -1.82 9.70
C SER A 98 15.61 -0.92 10.28
N ARG A 99 16.28 -0.19 9.41
CA ARG A 99 17.33 0.77 9.75
C ARG A 99 16.97 2.22 9.38
N SER A 100 15.79 2.42 8.80
CA SER A 100 15.25 3.72 8.42
C SER A 100 13.77 3.77 8.81
N HIS A 101 13.27 4.95 9.15
CA HIS A 101 11.86 5.19 9.50
C HIS A 101 11.31 4.29 10.63
N ASN A 102 12.20 3.68 11.44
CA ASN A 102 11.82 2.72 12.48
C ASN A 102 11.11 3.42 13.64
N ASN A 103 9.81 3.60 13.50
CA ASN A 103 8.92 4.11 14.52
C ASN A 103 7.57 3.39 14.46
N PRO A 104 7.34 2.36 15.30
CA PRO A 104 6.08 1.60 15.31
C PRO A 104 4.83 2.43 15.64
N ASP A 105 4.99 3.65 16.15
CA ASP A 105 3.84 4.53 16.42
C ASP A 105 3.20 5.05 15.13
N PHE A 106 3.92 5.07 14.01
CA PHE A 106 3.33 5.38 12.71
C PHE A 106 2.28 4.34 12.30
N ASP A 107 2.59 3.05 12.45
CA ASP A 107 1.64 1.97 12.18
C ASP A 107 0.44 2.03 13.13
N LYS A 108 0.65 2.30 14.43
CA LYS A 108 -0.46 2.45 15.39
C LYS A 108 -1.42 3.58 15.01
N LYS A 109 -0.88 4.72 14.57
CA LYS A 109 -1.67 5.86 14.09
C LYS A 109 -2.42 5.50 12.79
N ALA A 110 -1.77 4.77 11.86
CA ALA A 110 -2.38 4.32 10.61
C ALA A 110 -3.53 3.34 10.86
N ILE A 111 -3.35 2.37 11.75
CA ILE A 111 -4.41 1.44 12.18
C ILE A 111 -5.60 2.20 12.81
N ALA A 112 -5.32 3.16 13.70
CA ALA A 112 -6.38 3.96 14.32
C ALA A 112 -7.16 4.80 13.29
N TYR A 113 -6.45 5.36 12.31
CA TYR A 113 -7.03 6.11 11.20
C TYR A 113 -7.93 5.22 10.33
N ALA A 114 -7.41 4.07 9.87
CA ALA A 114 -8.17 3.12 9.08
C ALA A 114 -9.43 2.63 9.82
N THR A 115 -9.29 2.30 11.11
CA THR A 115 -10.42 1.89 11.96
C THR A 115 -11.48 2.98 12.08
N LYS A 116 -11.07 4.24 12.30
CA LYS A 116 -11.98 5.39 12.43
C LYS A 116 -12.83 5.60 11.19
N TYR A 117 -12.26 5.42 10.02
CA TYR A 117 -12.94 5.67 8.74
C TYR A 117 -13.45 4.40 8.06
N HIS A 118 -13.36 3.24 8.73
CA HIS A 118 -13.77 1.93 8.21
C HIS A 118 -13.09 1.54 6.89
N LEU A 119 -11.84 1.93 6.73
CA LEU A 119 -11.04 1.64 5.55
C LEU A 119 -10.35 0.27 5.70
N PRO A 120 -10.32 -0.57 4.66
CA PRO A 120 -9.49 -1.77 4.62
C PRO A 120 -8.02 -1.44 4.88
N MET A 121 -7.31 -2.36 5.54
CA MET A 121 -5.87 -2.20 5.77
C MET A 121 -5.06 -3.14 4.90
N THR A 122 -3.94 -2.64 4.41
CA THR A 122 -2.91 -3.42 3.74
C THR A 122 -1.61 -3.37 4.52
N ALA A 123 -0.61 -4.09 4.06
CA ALA A 123 0.75 -4.03 4.58
C ALA A 123 1.75 -4.11 3.43
N GLY A 124 2.92 -3.50 3.61
CA GLY A 124 4.00 -3.50 2.64
C GLY A 124 5.38 -3.57 3.28
N SER A 125 6.38 -3.85 2.44
CA SER A 125 7.79 -3.86 2.88
C SER A 125 8.48 -2.53 2.69
N ASP A 126 8.00 -1.69 1.77
CA ASP A 126 8.61 -0.41 1.40
C ASP A 126 10.13 -0.58 1.14
N ILE A 127 10.43 -1.48 0.18
CA ILE A 127 11.79 -1.99 -0.04
C ILE A 127 12.65 -0.95 -0.76
N HIS A 128 13.61 -0.37 -0.04
CA HIS A 128 14.67 0.46 -0.60
C HIS A 128 16.04 -0.25 -0.67
N ASN A 129 16.14 -1.42 -0.06
CA ASN A 129 17.33 -2.27 -0.10
C ASN A 129 16.96 -3.73 0.20
N THR A 130 17.90 -4.65 0.01
CA THR A 130 17.68 -6.09 0.16
C THR A 130 17.68 -6.60 1.61
N ALA A 131 17.89 -5.74 2.60
CA ALA A 131 17.96 -6.13 4.01
C ALA A 131 16.56 -6.23 4.65
N LEU A 132 15.56 -5.56 4.09
CA LEU A 132 14.20 -5.53 4.59
C LEU A 132 13.24 -6.05 3.51
N PHE A 133 12.55 -7.14 3.81
CA PHE A 133 11.57 -7.78 2.94
C PHE A 133 10.57 -8.59 3.77
N GLY A 134 9.50 -9.04 3.12
CA GLY A 134 8.50 -9.95 3.71
C GLY A 134 7.31 -9.26 4.36
N GLY A 135 7.25 -7.92 4.35
CA GLY A 135 6.03 -7.19 4.68
C GLY A 135 5.00 -7.38 3.56
N GLY A 136 3.73 -7.52 3.92
CA GLY A 136 2.67 -7.68 2.93
C GLY A 136 1.36 -8.25 3.47
N VAL A 137 0.50 -8.62 2.54
CA VAL A 137 -0.82 -9.21 2.78
C VAL A 137 -0.80 -10.67 2.40
N ALA A 138 -1.25 -11.55 3.29
CA ALA A 138 -1.32 -12.99 3.04
C ALA A 138 -2.77 -13.48 2.94
N PHE A 139 -3.12 -14.02 1.79
CA PHE A 139 -4.41 -14.65 1.50
C PHE A 139 -4.33 -16.16 1.68
N ARG A 140 -5.48 -16.79 1.96
CA ARG A 140 -5.58 -18.27 2.03
C ARG A 140 -5.60 -18.96 0.67
N ARG A 141 -5.55 -18.19 -0.41
CA ARG A 141 -5.58 -18.63 -1.80
C ARG A 141 -4.54 -17.91 -2.63
N LYS A 142 -4.23 -18.48 -3.79
CA LYS A 142 -3.44 -17.76 -4.80
C LYS A 142 -4.30 -16.68 -5.45
N LEU A 143 -3.74 -15.50 -5.61
CA LEU A 143 -4.34 -14.43 -6.41
C LEU A 143 -4.15 -14.72 -7.91
N LYS A 144 -5.11 -14.33 -8.73
CA LYS A 144 -5.06 -14.54 -10.19
C LYS A 144 -4.26 -13.43 -10.88
N ASP A 145 -4.55 -12.20 -10.50
CA ASP A 145 -3.97 -10.99 -11.05
C ASP A 145 -4.12 -9.82 -10.07
N ILE A 146 -3.74 -8.62 -10.48
CA ILE A 146 -3.81 -7.42 -9.64
C ILE A 146 -5.26 -6.98 -9.35
N HIS A 147 -6.20 -7.23 -10.26
CA HIS A 147 -7.61 -6.87 -10.03
C HIS A 147 -8.24 -7.81 -9.00
N ASP A 148 -7.89 -9.11 -9.02
CA ASP A 148 -8.29 -10.05 -7.97
C ASP A 148 -7.76 -9.63 -6.56
N TYR A 149 -6.56 -9.02 -6.50
CA TYR A 149 -6.06 -8.39 -5.27
C TYR A 149 -6.93 -7.20 -4.84
N CYS A 150 -7.20 -6.28 -5.77
CA CYS A 150 -8.02 -5.10 -5.49
C CYS A 150 -9.42 -5.50 -5.00
N ASP A 151 -10.05 -6.46 -5.67
CA ASP A 151 -11.38 -6.97 -5.30
C ASP A 151 -11.38 -7.65 -3.93
N ALA A 152 -10.34 -8.44 -3.63
CA ALA A 152 -10.20 -9.11 -2.33
C ALA A 152 -10.06 -8.10 -1.17
N ILE A 153 -9.28 -7.03 -1.36
CA ILE A 153 -9.11 -5.97 -0.36
C ILE A 153 -10.44 -5.22 -0.18
N ARG A 154 -11.03 -4.70 -1.26
CA ARG A 154 -12.31 -3.95 -1.21
C ARG A 154 -13.46 -4.79 -0.68
N GLY A 155 -13.51 -6.05 -1.07
CA GLY A 155 -14.55 -7.01 -0.65
C GLY A 155 -14.38 -7.50 0.79
N GLY A 156 -13.28 -7.15 1.47
CA GLY A 156 -13.02 -7.55 2.84
C GLY A 156 -12.79 -9.06 3.01
N GLU A 157 -12.21 -9.72 1.99
CA GLU A 157 -11.85 -11.13 2.07
C GLU A 157 -11.04 -11.45 3.34
N ASP A 158 -11.00 -12.72 3.74
CA ASP A 158 -10.21 -13.14 4.90
C ASP A 158 -8.72 -13.18 4.52
N TYR A 159 -7.95 -12.25 5.10
CA TYR A 159 -6.50 -12.13 4.95
C TYR A 159 -5.85 -11.69 6.26
N ILE A 160 -4.55 -11.82 6.34
CA ILE A 160 -3.73 -11.32 7.45
C ILE A 160 -2.61 -10.44 6.92
N LEU A 161 -2.08 -9.59 7.78
CA LEU A 161 -1.02 -8.63 7.48
C LEU A 161 0.29 -9.07 8.14
N THR A 162 1.42 -8.67 7.57
CA THR A 162 2.73 -8.91 8.18
C THR A 162 3.72 -7.78 7.89
N ASN A 163 4.61 -7.51 8.85
CA ASN A 163 5.79 -6.68 8.65
C ASN A 163 7.07 -7.50 8.36
N GLY A 164 6.89 -8.80 8.02
CA GLY A 164 7.99 -9.74 7.78
C GLY A 164 8.47 -10.49 9.02
N GLU A 165 8.11 -10.06 10.23
CA GLU A 165 8.47 -10.69 11.51
C GLU A 165 7.23 -11.04 12.34
N ASN A 166 6.28 -10.14 12.40
CA ASN A 166 5.03 -10.30 13.15
C ASN A 166 3.85 -10.40 12.21
N TRP A 167 2.79 -11.06 12.69
CA TRP A 167 1.54 -11.22 11.97
C TRP A 167 0.40 -10.48 12.68
N TYR A 168 -0.53 -9.95 11.89
CA TYR A 168 -1.65 -9.15 12.37
C TYR A 168 -2.93 -9.59 11.67
N THR A 169 -4.08 -9.42 12.33
CA THR A 169 -5.37 -9.53 11.66
C THR A 169 -5.51 -8.41 10.62
N LYS A 170 -6.48 -8.51 9.72
CA LYS A 170 -6.79 -7.44 8.75
C LYS A 170 -7.26 -6.14 9.42
N GLU A 171 -7.62 -6.17 10.70
CA GLU A 171 -7.94 -5.00 11.54
C GLU A 171 -6.71 -4.46 12.29
N GLY A 172 -5.51 -4.97 12.01
CA GLY A 172 -4.25 -4.49 12.59
C GLY A 172 -3.96 -5.00 14.01
N LYS A 173 -4.70 -6.00 14.52
CA LYS A 173 -4.41 -6.61 15.83
C LYS A 173 -3.32 -7.65 15.67
N GLN A 174 -2.22 -7.50 16.45
CA GLN A 174 -1.14 -8.49 16.44
C GLN A 174 -1.61 -9.87 16.88
N LEU A 175 -1.20 -10.89 16.14
CA LEU A 175 -1.53 -12.30 16.38
C LEU A 175 -0.44 -13.02 17.18
N TYR A 176 0.82 -12.86 16.77
CA TYR A 176 2.03 -13.43 17.38
C TYR A 176 3.29 -12.80 16.78
#